data_d52a3a0de618719d05136177b9617377
#
_entry.id   d52a3a0de618719d05136177b9617377
#
_cell.length_a   1.000
_cell.length_b   1.000
_cell.length_c   1.000
_cell.angle_alpha   90.00
_cell.angle_beta   90.00
_cell.angle_gamma   90.00
#
_symmetry.space_group_name_H-M   'P 1'
#
loop_
_entity.id
_entity.type
_entity.pdbx_description
1 polymer ?
#
loop_
_entity_poly.entity_id
_entity_poly.type
_entity_poly.pdbx_seq_one_letter_code
_entity_poly.pdbx_strand_id
1 'polypeptide(L)'
;MILISPSLLSADFGALGADAQRMEQAGADWLHYDVMDGHFVPNISVGIPVLKSLKRYASVPLDVHLMISEPLKYIADFAKAGADIITFHVESDSDPVETIKAIREAGCKPSISVKPGTPAEAIFPYLELVDMVLVMTVEPGFGGQKFMADMMPKVREIRDYLDANKPECEIQVDGGVAPATIAECTKAGANVFVVGTAAFKAENMTEAVGKLIQTAEEAAE
;
A
#
# COMPACT_ATOMS: atom_id res chain seq x y z
N MET A 1 -5.39 9.36 -12.30
CA MET A 1 -4.77 10.19 -11.22
C MET A 1 -3.64 9.36 -10.62
N ILE A 2 -2.44 9.94 -10.43
CA ILE A 2 -1.28 9.28 -9.80
C ILE A 2 -1.26 9.66 -8.33
N LEU A 3 -1.06 8.66 -7.44
CA LEU A 3 -1.03 8.85 -5.99
C LEU A 3 0.25 8.26 -5.40
N ILE A 4 0.93 9.02 -4.55
CA ILE A 4 2.16 8.59 -3.84
C ILE A 4 1.84 8.32 -2.38
N SER A 5 2.13 7.09 -1.92
CA SER A 5 1.92 6.62 -0.55
C SER A 5 3.26 6.18 0.08
N PRO A 6 4.06 7.11 0.67
CA PRO A 6 5.35 6.75 1.24
C PRO A 6 5.22 5.76 2.40
N SER A 7 6.00 4.65 2.35
CA SER A 7 6.02 3.65 3.42
C SER A 7 6.82 4.14 4.63
N LEU A 8 6.12 4.31 5.73
CA LEU A 8 6.69 4.70 7.03
C LEU A 8 7.64 3.64 7.62
N LEU A 9 7.71 2.45 7.04
CA LEU A 9 8.72 1.44 7.37
C LEU A 9 10.16 1.94 7.08
N SER A 10 10.30 2.94 6.19
CA SER A 10 11.57 3.57 5.84
C SER A 10 11.87 4.84 6.65
N ALA A 11 10.96 5.27 7.53
CA ALA A 11 11.11 6.44 8.38
C ALA A 11 11.98 6.16 9.62
N ASP A 12 12.40 7.20 10.32
CA ASP A 12 12.95 7.08 11.67
C ASP A 12 11.81 6.86 12.68
N PHE A 13 11.71 5.67 13.24
CA PHE A 13 10.67 5.34 14.22
C PHE A 13 10.79 6.16 15.51
N GLY A 14 11.98 6.69 15.83
CA GLY A 14 12.17 7.64 16.94
C GLY A 14 11.57 9.02 16.67
N ALA A 15 11.32 9.37 15.40
CA ALA A 15 10.78 10.64 14.93
C ALA A 15 9.60 10.49 13.98
N LEU A 16 8.87 9.35 14.04
CA LEU A 16 7.87 8.94 13.07
C LEU A 16 6.83 10.01 12.71
N GLY A 17 6.32 10.74 13.71
CA GLY A 17 5.35 11.82 13.48
C GLY A 17 5.94 12.99 12.70
N ALA A 18 7.20 13.36 12.96
CA ALA A 18 7.89 14.42 12.22
C ALA A 18 8.21 13.98 10.78
N ASP A 19 8.60 12.71 10.61
CA ASP A 19 8.85 12.13 9.28
C ASP A 19 7.59 12.07 8.44
N ALA A 20 6.44 11.67 9.03
CA ALA A 20 5.15 11.70 8.38
C ALA A 20 4.80 13.10 7.88
N GLN A 21 4.91 14.13 8.73
CA GLN A 21 4.64 15.52 8.35
C GLN A 21 5.60 16.03 7.25
N ARG A 22 6.87 15.63 7.28
CA ARG A 22 7.82 15.98 6.20
C ARG A 22 7.42 15.36 4.87
N MET A 23 6.92 14.13 4.87
CA MET A 23 6.43 13.48 3.64
C MET A 23 5.16 14.13 3.11
N GLU A 24 4.21 14.49 3.97
CA GLU A 24 3.04 15.27 3.56
C GLU A 24 3.43 16.60 2.91
N GLN A 25 4.37 17.34 3.54
CA GLN A 25 4.89 18.60 2.98
C GLN A 25 5.66 18.39 1.67
N ALA A 26 6.22 17.22 1.47
CA ALA A 26 6.89 16.85 0.22
C ALA A 26 5.92 16.50 -0.92
N GLY A 27 4.60 16.38 -0.64
CA GLY A 27 3.57 16.11 -1.63
C GLY A 27 3.06 14.67 -1.62
N ALA A 28 3.21 13.93 -0.52
CA ALA A 28 2.58 12.63 -0.37
C ALA A 28 1.06 12.76 -0.31
N ASP A 29 0.35 11.91 -1.04
CA ASP A 29 -1.12 11.87 -1.05
C ASP A 29 -1.67 11.06 0.11
N TRP A 30 -0.98 9.97 0.49
CA TRP A 30 -1.30 9.08 1.60
C TRP A 30 -0.02 8.78 2.41
N LEU A 31 -0.15 8.04 3.51
CA LEU A 31 0.97 7.48 4.28
C LEU A 31 0.76 5.97 4.45
N HIS A 32 1.66 5.18 3.92
CA HIS A 32 1.61 3.72 3.98
C HIS A 32 2.19 3.19 5.29
N TYR A 33 1.39 2.39 6.00
CA TYR A 33 1.69 1.91 7.34
C TYR A 33 1.72 0.39 7.39
N ASP A 34 2.93 -0.19 7.35
CA ASP A 34 3.19 -1.62 7.25
C ASP A 34 3.14 -2.31 8.62
N VAL A 35 2.14 -3.15 8.85
CA VAL A 35 1.94 -3.92 10.08
C VAL A 35 2.35 -5.38 9.85
N MET A 36 3.28 -5.87 10.68
CA MET A 36 3.85 -7.22 10.59
C MET A 36 3.81 -7.92 11.95
N ASP A 37 3.37 -9.18 11.99
CA ASP A 37 3.13 -9.95 13.23
C ASP A 37 4.21 -11.00 13.56
N GLY A 38 5.21 -11.17 12.68
CA GLY A 38 6.24 -12.20 12.84
C GLY A 38 5.78 -13.63 12.55
N HIS A 39 4.53 -13.80 12.07
CA HIS A 39 3.95 -15.09 11.68
C HIS A 39 3.66 -15.13 10.17
N PHE A 40 2.88 -14.19 9.68
CA PHE A 40 2.58 -14.07 8.24
C PHE A 40 3.82 -13.70 7.42
N VAL A 41 4.71 -12.88 8.01
CA VAL A 41 6.04 -12.52 7.49
C VAL A 41 7.08 -12.67 8.60
N PRO A 42 8.37 -12.94 8.26
CA PRO A 42 9.43 -13.19 9.25
C PRO A 42 10.00 -11.87 9.84
N ASN A 43 9.12 -10.93 10.17
CA ASN A 43 9.46 -9.63 10.77
C ASN A 43 8.33 -9.13 11.65
N ILE A 44 8.64 -8.31 12.65
CA ILE A 44 7.70 -7.58 13.49
C ILE A 44 7.98 -6.08 13.30
N SER A 45 6.95 -5.29 12.99
CA SER A 45 7.12 -3.86 12.75
C SER A 45 6.41 -3.00 13.81
N VAL A 46 5.23 -2.52 13.51
CA VAL A 46 4.44 -1.56 14.29
C VAL A 46 3.00 -2.05 14.44
N GLY A 47 2.26 -1.48 15.37
CA GLY A 47 0.88 -1.89 15.62
C GLY A 47 -0.03 -0.73 16.01
N ILE A 48 -1.23 -1.07 16.50
CA ILE A 48 -2.34 -0.16 16.81
C ILE A 48 -1.95 1.05 17.67
N PRO A 49 -1.14 0.91 18.77
CA PRO A 49 -0.78 2.06 19.59
C PRO A 49 0.04 3.12 18.86
N VAL A 50 0.93 2.68 17.93
CA VAL A 50 1.76 3.57 17.12
C VAL A 50 0.89 4.27 16.07
N LEU A 51 -0.03 3.56 15.40
CA LEU A 51 -0.98 4.15 14.45
C LEU A 51 -1.83 5.23 15.11
N LYS A 52 -2.40 4.94 16.30
CA LYS A 52 -3.18 5.91 17.08
C LYS A 52 -2.37 7.17 17.44
N SER A 53 -1.08 7.02 17.71
CA SER A 53 -0.19 8.15 17.96
C SER A 53 0.07 8.95 16.68
N LEU A 54 0.37 8.25 15.57
CA LEU A 54 0.65 8.82 14.26
C LEU A 54 -0.54 9.65 13.72
N LYS A 55 -1.78 9.19 13.90
CA LYS A 55 -3.00 9.91 13.44
C LYS A 55 -3.10 11.35 13.95
N ARG A 56 -2.42 11.69 15.06
CA ARG A 56 -2.38 13.06 15.59
C ARG A 56 -1.46 13.98 14.78
N TYR A 57 -0.58 13.42 13.97
CA TYR A 57 0.39 14.15 13.15
C TYR A 57 0.03 14.13 11.67
N ALA A 58 -0.67 13.08 11.23
CA ALA A 58 -1.06 12.89 9.85
C ALA A 58 -2.35 13.66 9.51
N SER A 59 -2.31 14.44 8.42
CA SER A 59 -3.46 15.14 7.83
C SER A 59 -3.99 14.46 6.57
N VAL A 60 -3.16 13.64 5.92
CA VAL A 60 -3.52 12.81 4.77
C VAL A 60 -4.02 11.42 5.22
N PRO A 61 -4.72 10.66 4.35
CA PRO A 61 -5.17 9.31 4.66
C PRO A 61 -4.05 8.37 5.10
N LEU A 62 -4.35 7.55 6.11
CA LEU A 62 -3.49 6.45 6.58
C LEU A 62 -3.89 5.16 5.87
N ASP A 63 -3.02 4.69 5.00
CA ASP A 63 -3.12 3.47 4.20
C ASP A 63 -2.44 2.31 4.95
N VAL A 64 -3.24 1.54 5.70
CA VAL A 64 -2.76 0.51 6.62
C VAL A 64 -2.69 -0.85 5.93
N HIS A 65 -1.49 -1.39 5.79
CA HIS A 65 -1.20 -2.67 5.16
C HIS A 65 -0.93 -3.75 6.21
N LEU A 66 -1.84 -4.72 6.30
CA LEU A 66 -1.82 -5.78 7.30
C LEU A 66 -1.14 -7.05 6.75
N MET A 67 0.16 -7.18 6.99
CA MET A 67 0.92 -8.42 6.77
C MET A 67 0.89 -9.27 8.04
N ILE A 68 -0.32 -9.70 8.43
CA ILE A 68 -0.60 -10.47 9.65
C ILE A 68 -1.46 -11.68 9.35
N SER A 69 -1.38 -12.73 10.19
CA SER A 69 -2.04 -14.01 9.93
C SER A 69 -3.56 -13.92 10.01
N GLU A 70 -4.11 -13.17 10.97
CA GLU A 70 -5.55 -13.10 11.23
C GLU A 70 -6.06 -11.64 11.23
N PRO A 71 -6.06 -10.93 10.07
CA PRO A 71 -6.42 -9.51 9.99
C PRO A 71 -7.85 -9.21 10.48
N LEU A 72 -8.83 -10.07 10.22
CA LEU A 72 -10.23 -9.87 10.62
C LEU A 72 -10.39 -9.56 12.11
N LYS A 73 -9.55 -10.14 12.96
CA LYS A 73 -9.60 -9.92 14.41
C LYS A 73 -9.30 -8.48 14.82
N TYR A 74 -8.59 -7.72 13.99
CA TYR A 74 -8.03 -6.42 14.34
C TYR A 74 -8.62 -5.25 13.54
N ILE A 75 -9.51 -5.50 12.58
CA ILE A 75 -10.07 -4.47 11.69
C ILE A 75 -10.68 -3.31 12.50
N ALA A 76 -11.56 -3.61 13.46
CA ALA A 76 -12.22 -2.59 14.27
C ALA A 76 -11.23 -1.73 15.08
N ASP A 77 -10.15 -2.34 15.57
CA ASP A 77 -9.14 -1.65 16.36
C ASP A 77 -8.25 -0.75 15.51
N PHE A 78 -7.85 -1.19 14.29
CA PHE A 78 -7.13 -0.37 13.34
C PHE A 78 -7.97 0.81 12.84
N ALA A 79 -9.24 0.58 12.51
CA ALA A 79 -10.16 1.65 12.12
C ALA A 79 -10.31 2.69 13.23
N LYS A 80 -10.54 2.25 14.47
CA LYS A 80 -10.63 3.13 15.66
C LYS A 80 -9.32 3.88 15.93
N ALA A 81 -8.18 3.31 15.59
CA ALA A 81 -6.87 3.94 15.72
C ALA A 81 -6.61 5.01 14.66
N GLY A 82 -7.42 5.06 13.59
CA GLY A 82 -7.38 6.10 12.56
C GLY A 82 -6.94 5.63 11.19
N ALA A 83 -7.03 4.33 10.87
CA ALA A 83 -6.89 3.85 9.51
C ALA A 83 -8.01 4.42 8.63
N ASP A 84 -7.67 4.88 7.43
CA ASP A 84 -8.61 5.35 6.41
C ASP A 84 -8.80 4.29 5.32
N ILE A 85 -7.73 3.55 4.99
CA ILE A 85 -7.71 2.42 4.07
C ILE A 85 -7.11 1.23 4.83
N ILE A 86 -7.68 0.04 4.70
CA ILE A 86 -7.12 -1.17 5.28
C ILE A 86 -6.94 -2.22 4.19
N THR A 87 -5.69 -2.61 3.97
CA THR A 87 -5.28 -3.66 3.05
C THR A 87 -4.94 -4.93 3.82
N PHE A 88 -5.51 -6.05 3.43
CA PHE A 88 -5.18 -7.37 3.97
C PHE A 88 -4.79 -8.33 2.83
N HIS A 89 -4.02 -9.35 3.14
CA HIS A 89 -3.61 -10.35 2.17
C HIS A 89 -4.65 -11.44 1.95
N VAL A 90 -4.90 -11.82 0.68
CA VAL A 90 -5.76 -12.97 0.34
C VAL A 90 -5.23 -14.27 0.92
N GLU A 91 -3.92 -14.36 1.15
CA GLU A 91 -3.23 -15.52 1.73
C GLU A 91 -3.28 -15.57 3.27
N SER A 92 -3.96 -14.62 3.92
CA SER A 92 -4.16 -14.63 5.38
C SER A 92 -5.15 -15.71 5.82
N ASP A 93 -5.17 -16.03 7.12
CA ASP A 93 -6.06 -17.05 7.68
C ASP A 93 -7.51 -16.54 7.89
N SER A 94 -7.82 -15.32 7.48
CA SER A 94 -9.15 -14.72 7.57
C SER A 94 -9.97 -14.94 6.30
N ASP A 95 -11.30 -15.12 6.43
CA ASP A 95 -12.19 -15.14 5.28
C ASP A 95 -12.19 -13.78 4.57
N PRO A 96 -11.91 -13.71 3.25
CA PRO A 96 -11.79 -12.44 2.55
C PRO A 96 -13.10 -11.64 2.51
N VAL A 97 -14.25 -12.29 2.34
CA VAL A 97 -15.56 -11.60 2.24
C VAL A 97 -15.94 -10.98 3.58
N GLU A 98 -15.78 -11.74 4.68
CA GLU A 98 -16.03 -11.22 6.03
C GLU A 98 -15.05 -10.11 6.40
N THR A 99 -13.79 -10.21 5.98
CA THR A 99 -12.77 -9.17 6.22
C THR A 99 -13.12 -7.87 5.48
N ILE A 100 -13.46 -7.95 4.18
CA ILE A 100 -13.89 -6.80 3.37
C ILE A 100 -15.12 -6.13 4.00
N LYS A 101 -16.11 -6.92 4.40
CA LYS A 101 -17.33 -6.44 5.05
C LYS A 101 -17.00 -5.71 6.36
N ALA A 102 -16.18 -6.31 7.22
CA ALA A 102 -15.77 -5.72 8.49
C ALA A 102 -15.03 -4.37 8.29
N ILE A 103 -14.14 -4.27 7.29
CA ILE A 103 -13.45 -3.02 6.96
C ILE A 103 -14.45 -1.94 6.55
N ARG A 104 -15.41 -2.26 5.69
CA ARG A 104 -16.44 -1.33 5.22
C ARG A 104 -17.39 -0.89 6.34
N GLU A 105 -17.83 -1.82 7.20
CA GLU A 105 -18.65 -1.52 8.37
C GLU A 105 -17.93 -0.66 9.41
N ALA A 106 -16.60 -0.77 9.49
CA ALA A 106 -15.76 0.08 10.35
C ALA A 106 -15.53 1.50 9.77
N GLY A 107 -16.03 1.78 8.55
CA GLY A 107 -15.92 3.10 7.89
C GLY A 107 -14.62 3.31 7.12
N CYS A 108 -13.82 2.26 6.90
CA CYS A 108 -12.59 2.30 6.11
C CYS A 108 -12.83 1.82 4.67
N LYS A 109 -11.94 2.21 3.76
CA LYS A 109 -11.91 1.65 2.40
C LYS A 109 -11.25 0.27 2.44
N PRO A 110 -11.92 -0.81 1.97
CA PRO A 110 -11.31 -2.13 1.90
C PRO A 110 -10.36 -2.24 0.71
N SER A 111 -9.20 -2.85 0.96
CA SER A 111 -8.22 -3.22 -0.04
C SER A 111 -7.75 -4.65 0.17
N ILE A 112 -7.48 -5.36 -0.93
CA ILE A 112 -6.96 -6.73 -0.92
C ILE A 112 -5.57 -6.79 -1.54
N SER A 113 -4.66 -7.52 -0.91
CA SER A 113 -3.29 -7.70 -1.39
C SER A 113 -3.03 -9.11 -1.86
N VAL A 114 -2.09 -9.24 -2.81
CA VAL A 114 -1.61 -10.51 -3.35
C VAL A 114 -0.07 -10.56 -3.37
N LYS A 115 0.49 -11.68 -2.85
CA LYS A 115 1.94 -11.94 -2.84
C LYS A 115 2.49 -12.24 -4.25
N PRO A 116 3.82 -12.12 -4.47
CA PRO A 116 4.42 -12.47 -5.76
C PRO A 116 4.10 -13.88 -6.23
N GLY A 117 4.14 -14.88 -5.34
CA GLY A 117 3.88 -16.27 -5.66
C GLY A 117 2.41 -16.65 -5.88
N THR A 118 1.46 -15.76 -5.60
CA THR A 118 0.02 -16.00 -5.75
C THR A 118 -0.46 -15.43 -7.09
N PRO A 119 -1.18 -16.19 -7.93
CA PRO A 119 -1.68 -15.69 -9.21
C PRO A 119 -2.80 -14.65 -9.05
N ALA A 120 -3.02 -13.81 -10.09
CA ALA A 120 -4.01 -12.73 -10.06
C ALA A 120 -5.43 -13.25 -9.84
N GLU A 121 -5.77 -14.41 -10.41
CA GLU A 121 -7.08 -15.02 -10.32
C GLU A 121 -7.53 -15.32 -8.89
N ALA A 122 -6.60 -15.45 -7.95
CA ALA A 122 -6.90 -15.67 -6.54
C ALA A 122 -7.73 -14.53 -5.93
N ILE A 123 -7.63 -13.31 -6.45
CA ILE A 123 -8.36 -12.14 -5.96
C ILE A 123 -9.55 -11.74 -6.84
N PHE A 124 -9.72 -12.28 -8.04
CA PHE A 124 -10.81 -11.92 -8.95
C PHE A 124 -12.20 -12.00 -8.31
N PRO A 125 -12.54 -13.01 -7.48
CA PRO A 125 -13.84 -13.06 -6.82
C PRO A 125 -14.16 -11.88 -5.89
N TYR A 126 -13.14 -11.11 -5.50
CA TYR A 126 -13.24 -10.04 -4.52
C TYR A 126 -13.09 -8.64 -5.11
N LEU A 127 -12.65 -8.51 -6.38
CA LEU A 127 -12.32 -7.22 -6.99
C LEU A 127 -13.48 -6.23 -7.02
N GLU A 128 -14.71 -6.71 -7.23
CA GLU A 128 -15.89 -5.85 -7.21
C GLU A 128 -16.27 -5.39 -5.79
N LEU A 129 -15.75 -6.04 -4.76
CA LEU A 129 -16.06 -5.75 -3.35
C LEU A 129 -15.08 -4.77 -2.70
N VAL A 130 -13.89 -4.54 -3.30
CA VAL A 130 -12.82 -3.71 -2.74
C VAL A 130 -12.71 -2.38 -3.47
N ASP A 131 -12.11 -1.38 -2.84
CA ASP A 131 -11.89 -0.06 -3.42
C ASP A 131 -10.44 0.09 -3.95
N MET A 132 -9.55 -0.82 -3.57
CA MET A 132 -8.17 -0.89 -4.03
C MET A 132 -7.65 -2.33 -4.04
N VAL A 133 -6.69 -2.61 -4.92
CA VAL A 133 -5.89 -3.83 -4.93
C VAL A 133 -4.43 -3.46 -4.73
N LEU A 134 -3.73 -4.16 -3.85
CA LEU A 134 -2.28 -4.03 -3.69
C LEU A 134 -1.57 -5.26 -4.28
N VAL A 135 -0.70 -5.02 -5.26
CA VAL A 135 0.19 -6.05 -5.81
C VAL A 135 1.58 -5.90 -5.21
N MET A 136 2.04 -6.93 -4.50
CA MET A 136 3.40 -6.97 -3.99
C MET A 136 4.38 -7.15 -5.15
N THR A 137 5.35 -6.23 -5.24
CA THR A 137 6.46 -6.28 -6.22
C THR A 137 7.80 -6.62 -5.56
N VAL A 138 7.72 -7.15 -4.35
CA VAL A 138 8.76 -7.83 -3.55
C VAL A 138 8.09 -8.86 -2.65
N GLU A 139 8.85 -9.79 -2.06
CA GLU A 139 8.32 -10.62 -0.97
C GLU A 139 8.04 -9.72 0.26
N PRO A 140 6.82 -9.79 0.85
CA PRO A 140 6.48 -8.97 2.01
C PRO A 140 7.36 -9.29 3.22
N GLY A 141 7.63 -8.27 4.08
CA GLY A 141 8.34 -8.43 5.33
C GLY A 141 9.53 -7.49 5.55
N PHE A 142 10.17 -6.98 4.51
CA PHE A 142 11.34 -6.10 4.64
C PHE A 142 11.30 -4.98 3.60
N GLY A 143 11.71 -3.78 4.01
CA GLY A 143 11.92 -2.65 3.09
C GLY A 143 13.24 -2.75 2.31
N GLY A 144 13.37 -1.93 1.25
CA GLY A 144 14.63 -1.78 0.49
C GLY A 144 14.99 -2.95 -0.41
N GLN A 145 14.07 -3.85 -0.71
CA GLN A 145 14.25 -4.97 -1.63
C GLN A 145 14.27 -4.52 -3.09
N LYS A 146 14.84 -5.36 -3.96
CA LYS A 146 14.88 -5.13 -5.39
C LYS A 146 13.50 -5.36 -6.01
N PHE A 147 13.06 -4.44 -6.86
CA PHE A 147 11.82 -4.52 -7.63
C PHE A 147 11.76 -5.80 -8.49
N MET A 148 10.62 -6.45 -8.47
CA MET A 148 10.30 -7.64 -9.26
C MET A 148 9.47 -7.25 -10.50
N ALA A 149 10.15 -6.97 -11.63
CA ALA A 149 9.51 -6.56 -12.88
C ALA A 149 8.58 -7.65 -13.47
N ASP A 150 8.81 -8.90 -13.13
CA ASP A 150 7.97 -10.04 -13.50
C ASP A 150 6.58 -10.03 -12.86
N MET A 151 6.31 -9.09 -11.96
CA MET A 151 4.96 -8.84 -11.42
C MET A 151 4.11 -7.92 -12.33
N MET A 152 4.69 -7.24 -13.31
CA MET A 152 3.96 -6.32 -14.18
C MET A 152 2.87 -6.99 -15.03
N PRO A 153 3.03 -8.21 -15.57
CA PRO A 153 1.94 -8.94 -16.19
C PRO A 153 0.74 -9.14 -15.25
N LYS A 154 0.97 -9.44 -13.97
CA LYS A 154 -0.09 -9.57 -12.95
C LYS A 154 -0.84 -8.25 -12.75
N VAL A 155 -0.12 -7.13 -12.65
CA VAL A 155 -0.72 -5.79 -12.55
C VAL A 155 -1.61 -5.52 -13.78
N ARG A 156 -1.12 -5.83 -14.99
CA ARG A 156 -1.88 -5.65 -16.23
C ARG A 156 -3.15 -6.51 -16.25
N GLU A 157 -3.06 -7.76 -15.88
CA GLU A 157 -4.20 -8.68 -15.84
C GLU A 157 -5.30 -8.17 -14.87
N ILE A 158 -4.90 -7.67 -13.68
CA ILE A 158 -5.85 -7.08 -12.74
C ILE A 158 -6.46 -5.79 -13.31
N ARG A 159 -5.67 -4.93 -13.97
CA ARG A 159 -6.17 -3.70 -14.60
C ARG A 159 -7.18 -4.02 -15.70
N ASP A 160 -6.88 -4.97 -16.59
CA ASP A 160 -7.77 -5.37 -17.66
C ASP A 160 -9.11 -5.89 -17.12
N TYR A 161 -9.09 -6.65 -16.02
CA TYR A 161 -10.32 -7.09 -15.34
C TYR A 161 -11.10 -5.89 -14.75
N LEU A 162 -10.41 -5.00 -14.06
CA LEU A 162 -11.05 -3.85 -13.41
C LEU A 162 -11.60 -2.85 -14.42
N ASP A 163 -10.93 -2.61 -15.53
CA ASP A 163 -11.43 -1.71 -16.59
C ASP A 163 -12.77 -2.17 -17.16
N ALA A 164 -13.01 -3.48 -17.16
CA ALA A 164 -14.27 -4.05 -17.63
C ALA A 164 -15.38 -4.10 -16.57
N ASN A 165 -15.03 -4.15 -15.26
CA ASN A 165 -15.98 -4.46 -14.19
C ASN A 165 -16.08 -3.36 -13.11
N LYS A 166 -14.97 -2.70 -12.78
CA LYS A 166 -14.87 -1.67 -11.72
C LYS A 166 -13.70 -0.70 -11.99
N PRO A 167 -13.80 0.16 -13.02
CA PRO A 167 -12.69 1.02 -13.45
C PRO A 167 -12.22 2.03 -12.39
N GLU A 168 -13.05 2.36 -11.41
CA GLU A 168 -12.70 3.26 -10.30
C GLU A 168 -11.85 2.61 -9.21
N CYS A 169 -11.65 1.28 -9.26
CA CYS A 169 -10.81 0.59 -8.29
C CYS A 169 -9.33 0.91 -8.52
N GLU A 170 -8.65 1.35 -7.46
CA GLU A 170 -7.24 1.70 -7.50
C GLU A 170 -6.36 0.43 -7.56
N ILE A 171 -5.22 0.53 -8.26
CA ILE A 171 -4.18 -0.50 -8.20
C ILE A 171 -2.92 0.10 -7.57
N GLN A 172 -2.61 -0.40 -6.40
CA GLN A 172 -1.40 -0.06 -5.66
C GLN A 172 -0.30 -1.09 -5.94
N VAL A 173 0.96 -0.64 -6.03
CA VAL A 173 2.13 -1.50 -6.05
C VAL A 173 3.05 -1.18 -4.87
N ASP A 174 3.55 -2.22 -4.21
CA ASP A 174 4.47 -2.10 -3.09
C ASP A 174 5.69 -3.00 -3.26
N GLY A 175 6.86 -2.35 -3.25
CA GLY A 175 8.16 -3.00 -3.30
C GLY A 175 9.07 -2.49 -4.42
N GLY A 176 10.18 -1.85 -4.05
CA GLY A 176 11.22 -1.41 -4.97
C GLY A 176 10.81 -0.30 -5.94
N VAL A 177 9.72 0.43 -5.64
CA VAL A 177 9.27 1.57 -6.45
C VAL A 177 10.24 2.73 -6.29
N ALA A 178 10.73 3.24 -7.42
CA ALA A 178 11.72 4.29 -7.53
C ALA A 178 11.57 5.00 -8.89
N PRO A 179 12.25 6.13 -9.16
CA PRO A 179 12.18 6.80 -10.47
C PRO A 179 12.51 5.89 -11.65
N ALA A 180 13.32 4.85 -11.44
CA ALA A 180 13.68 3.90 -12.50
C ALA A 180 12.62 2.83 -12.79
N THR A 181 11.66 2.61 -11.88
CA THR A 181 10.69 1.50 -11.96
C THR A 181 9.23 1.97 -12.02
N ILE A 182 8.92 3.18 -11.54
CA ILE A 182 7.56 3.69 -11.46
C ILE A 182 6.86 3.79 -12.82
N ALA A 183 7.60 4.17 -13.87
CA ALA A 183 7.07 4.24 -15.24
C ALA A 183 6.58 2.87 -15.75
N GLU A 184 7.29 1.79 -15.41
CA GLU A 184 6.91 0.43 -15.76
C GLU A 184 5.63 0.00 -15.02
N CYS A 185 5.53 0.33 -13.72
CA CYS A 185 4.33 0.08 -12.93
C CYS A 185 3.11 0.82 -13.48
N THR A 186 3.29 2.10 -13.84
CA THR A 186 2.20 2.93 -14.43
C THR A 186 1.72 2.35 -15.76
N LYS A 187 2.64 1.99 -16.66
CA LYS A 187 2.30 1.36 -17.94
C LYS A 187 1.60 0.01 -17.77
N ALA A 188 1.85 -0.70 -16.69
CA ALA A 188 1.13 -1.92 -16.35
C ALA A 188 -0.29 -1.65 -15.83
N GLY A 189 -0.62 -0.42 -15.42
CA GLY A 189 -1.95 0.00 -14.97
C GLY A 189 -2.05 0.33 -13.49
N ALA A 190 -0.92 0.35 -12.76
CA ALA A 190 -0.90 0.86 -11.39
C ALA A 190 -1.02 2.39 -11.36
N ASN A 191 -1.68 2.92 -10.33
CA ASN A 191 -1.88 4.36 -10.15
C ASN A 191 -1.65 4.83 -8.71
N VAL A 192 -1.41 3.90 -7.77
CA VAL A 192 -0.97 4.19 -6.39
C VAL A 192 0.39 3.54 -6.15
N PHE A 193 1.34 4.30 -5.63
CA PHE A 193 2.73 3.86 -5.53
C PHE A 193 3.25 3.94 -4.11
N VAL A 194 3.56 2.79 -3.51
CA VAL A 194 4.23 2.73 -2.22
C VAL A 194 5.73 2.97 -2.42
N VAL A 195 6.25 4.05 -1.82
CA VAL A 195 7.63 4.47 -1.99
C VAL A 195 8.34 4.50 -0.64
N GLY A 196 9.36 3.68 -0.47
CA GLY A 196 10.17 3.62 0.76
C GLY A 196 11.44 4.48 0.66
N THR A 197 12.57 3.79 0.56
CA THR A 197 13.92 4.40 0.60
C THR A 197 14.16 5.46 -0.46
N ALA A 198 13.51 5.37 -1.62
CA ALA A 198 13.66 6.36 -2.70
C ALA A 198 13.15 7.76 -2.30
N ALA A 199 12.20 7.85 -1.36
CA ALA A 199 11.74 9.12 -0.81
C ALA A 199 12.44 9.47 0.51
N PHE A 200 12.45 8.55 1.50
CA PHE A 200 12.96 8.83 2.84
C PHE A 200 14.48 9.05 2.94
N LYS A 201 15.29 8.44 2.04
CA LYS A 201 16.75 8.62 2.02
C LYS A 201 17.23 9.66 1.00
N ALA A 202 16.31 10.36 0.33
CA ALA A 202 16.66 11.45 -0.57
C ALA A 202 17.18 12.67 0.22
N GLU A 203 18.18 13.37 -0.32
CA GLU A 203 18.66 14.63 0.25
C GLU A 203 17.57 15.71 0.26
N ASN A 204 16.69 15.69 -0.76
CA ASN A 204 15.52 16.55 -0.89
C ASN A 204 14.28 15.71 -1.17
N MET A 205 13.45 15.51 -0.15
CA MET A 205 12.24 14.70 -0.22
C MET A 205 11.21 15.27 -1.20
N THR A 206 11.04 16.59 -1.24
CA THR A 206 10.10 17.26 -2.15
C THR A 206 10.48 17.05 -3.62
N GLU A 207 11.76 17.17 -3.94
CA GLU A 207 12.26 16.91 -5.28
C GLU A 207 12.10 15.43 -5.66
N ALA A 208 12.38 14.52 -4.72
CA ALA A 208 12.23 13.08 -4.95
C ALA A 208 10.78 12.67 -5.22
N VAL A 209 9.83 13.15 -4.41
CA VAL A 209 8.39 12.90 -4.59
C VAL A 209 7.91 13.54 -5.89
N GLY A 210 8.28 14.80 -6.18
CA GLY A 210 7.92 15.49 -7.42
C GLY A 210 8.40 14.76 -8.66
N LYS A 211 9.62 14.21 -8.64
CA LYS A 211 10.18 13.43 -9.75
C LYS A 211 9.42 12.11 -9.95
N LEU A 212 8.99 11.45 -8.88
CA LEU A 212 8.18 10.23 -8.97
C LEU A 212 6.83 10.51 -9.63
N ILE A 213 6.14 11.57 -9.19
CA ILE A 213 4.86 12.00 -9.77
C ILE A 213 5.04 12.31 -11.26
N GLN A 214 5.99 13.17 -11.61
CA GLN A 214 6.25 13.54 -13.00
C GLN A 214 6.53 12.32 -13.86
N THR A 215 7.41 11.41 -13.41
CA THR A 215 7.76 10.19 -14.18
C THR A 215 6.55 9.27 -14.37
N ALA A 216 5.67 9.16 -13.38
CA ALA A 216 4.46 8.37 -13.48
C ALA A 216 3.43 9.02 -14.44
N GLU A 217 3.23 10.33 -14.34
CA GLU A 217 2.31 11.08 -15.22
C GLU A 217 2.74 10.99 -16.69
N GLU A 218 4.03 11.21 -16.99
CA GLU A 218 4.60 11.05 -18.35
C GLU A 218 4.44 9.62 -18.90
N ALA A 219 4.39 8.61 -18.02
CA ALA A 219 4.21 7.22 -18.42
C ALA A 219 2.74 6.82 -18.62
N ALA A 220 1.80 7.61 -18.09
CA ALA A 220 0.34 7.41 -18.22
C ALA A 220 -0.25 8.02 -19.50
N GLU A 221 0.49 8.91 -20.19
CA GLU A 221 0.16 9.50 -21.50
C GLU A 221 0.38 8.49 -22.65
#